data_d94ca2da1f7d3bf317416c260d315496
#
_entry.id   d94ca2da1f7d3bf317416c260d315496
#
_cell.length_a   1.000
_cell.length_b   1.000
_cell.length_c   1.000
_cell.angle_alpha   90.00
_cell.angle_beta   90.00
_cell.angle_gamma   90.00
#
_symmetry.space_group_name_H-M   'P 1'
#
loop_
_entity.id
_entity.type
_entity.pdbx_description
1 polymer ?
#
loop_
_entity_poly.entity_id
_entity_poly.type
_entity_poly.pdbx_seq_one_letter_code
_entity_poly.pdbx_strand_id
1 'polypeptide(L)'
;MASSLKSQPPPHPTFLLTYPSPGILLMTINRASAMNSLPSASHWEADALLTWFDNEASLRVLIITGAGKKAFCAGQDLIEQAGFRGGSEGKEKPMALRRHPPSGFAGISRRMGKGKPIIAAVNGFALGGGFEICLNCDLIVASPTASFGLPEATVGLYAAAGGLPRLVHNTSLQIASEIALTGKRLTAQEALGYHLINKISKSQETVVAEAVEMAKKIAALSPDAIIVTRAGLREAWEGGSVERGVQRVGERYEKALFEGENIRIGLEAFAGKRKPKWVESKL
;
A
#
# COMPACT_ATOMS: atom_id res chain seq x y z
N MET A 1 7.44 13.93 -17.41
CA MET A 1 8.52 13.75 -16.42
C MET A 1 8.90 12.27 -16.16
N ALA A 2 8.65 11.37 -17.10
CA ALA A 2 9.23 10.02 -17.07
C ALA A 2 10.74 9.98 -17.42
N SER A 3 11.32 11.12 -17.77
CA SER A 3 12.71 11.22 -18.26
C SER A 3 13.80 11.06 -17.18
N SER A 4 13.44 10.83 -15.93
CA SER A 4 14.39 10.63 -14.83
C SER A 4 14.43 9.18 -14.31
N LEU A 5 13.60 8.28 -14.83
CA LEU A 5 13.63 6.87 -14.43
C LEU A 5 14.91 6.21 -14.95
N LYS A 6 15.55 5.42 -14.09
CA LYS A 6 16.77 4.66 -14.43
C LYS A 6 16.46 3.30 -15.05
N SER A 7 15.25 2.79 -14.79
CA SER A 7 14.80 1.51 -15.31
C SER A 7 13.34 1.59 -15.78
N GLN A 8 12.97 0.71 -16.70
CA GLN A 8 11.57 0.63 -17.15
C GLN A 8 10.76 -0.27 -16.20
N PRO A 9 9.50 0.09 -15.91
CA PRO A 9 8.62 -0.79 -15.13
C PRO A 9 8.37 -2.11 -15.88
N PRO A 10 8.16 -3.22 -15.17
CA PRO A 10 7.74 -4.47 -15.78
C PRO A 10 6.35 -4.33 -16.45
N PRO A 11 5.91 -5.28 -17.28
CA PRO A 11 4.56 -5.28 -17.84
C PRO A 11 3.48 -5.17 -16.78
N HIS A 12 2.50 -4.28 -16.99
CA HIS A 12 1.47 -3.96 -15.99
C HIS A 12 0.09 -3.68 -16.61
N PRO A 13 -0.51 -4.64 -17.35
CA PRO A 13 -1.78 -4.42 -18.05
C PRO A 13 -2.96 -4.06 -17.14
N THR A 14 -2.93 -4.48 -15.87
CA THR A 14 -3.97 -4.17 -14.88
C THR A 14 -3.82 -2.77 -14.29
N PHE A 15 -2.62 -2.19 -14.33
CA PHE A 15 -2.32 -0.93 -13.65
C PHE A 15 -1.91 0.17 -14.63
N LEU A 16 -2.37 1.40 -14.38
CA LEU A 16 -1.84 2.59 -15.04
C LEU A 16 -0.83 3.27 -14.12
N LEU A 17 0.31 3.65 -14.67
CA LEU A 17 1.36 4.35 -13.95
C LEU A 17 1.45 5.79 -14.44
N THR A 18 1.45 6.74 -13.50
CA THR A 18 1.71 8.15 -13.76
C THR A 18 2.65 8.72 -12.69
N TYR A 19 3.27 9.86 -13.00
CA TYR A 19 4.30 10.50 -12.17
C TYR A 19 3.89 11.95 -11.88
N PRO A 20 2.98 12.18 -10.91
CA PRO A 20 2.37 13.51 -10.69
C PRO A 20 3.35 14.54 -10.13
N SER A 21 4.48 14.10 -9.57
CA SER A 21 5.54 14.97 -9.05
C SER A 21 6.87 14.19 -9.01
N PRO A 22 8.03 14.85 -8.99
CA PRO A 22 9.32 14.17 -8.83
C PRO A 22 9.32 13.23 -7.62
N GLY A 23 9.80 12.00 -7.82
CA GLY A 23 9.89 10.98 -6.78
C GLY A 23 8.55 10.32 -6.40
N ILE A 24 7.44 10.65 -7.03
CA ILE A 24 6.11 10.10 -6.71
C ILE A 24 5.58 9.27 -7.88
N LEU A 25 5.28 8.00 -7.60
CA LEU A 25 4.58 7.09 -8.48
C LEU A 25 3.10 7.02 -8.09
N LEU A 26 2.20 7.26 -9.03
CA LEU A 26 0.77 6.98 -8.88
C LEU A 26 0.44 5.72 -9.69
N MET A 27 0.06 4.67 -8.98
CA MET A 27 -0.40 3.39 -9.53
C MET A 27 -1.92 3.30 -9.42
N THR A 28 -2.61 3.25 -10.55
CA THR A 28 -4.07 3.18 -10.61
C THR A 28 -4.51 1.80 -11.04
N ILE A 29 -5.32 1.11 -10.24
CA ILE A 29 -5.98 -0.15 -10.63
C ILE A 29 -6.97 0.18 -11.73
N ASN A 30 -6.77 -0.34 -12.95
CA ASN A 30 -7.52 0.05 -14.14
C ASN A 30 -8.51 -1.01 -14.58
N ARG A 31 -9.45 -1.33 -13.71
CA ARG A 31 -10.55 -2.29 -13.98
C ARG A 31 -11.89 -1.76 -13.49
N ALA A 32 -12.22 -0.50 -13.83
CA ALA A 32 -13.41 0.19 -13.33
C ALA A 32 -14.73 -0.55 -13.61
N SER A 33 -14.85 -1.23 -14.76
CA SER A 33 -16.03 -2.05 -15.11
C SER A 33 -16.24 -3.25 -14.17
N ALA A 34 -15.14 -3.77 -13.58
CA ALA A 34 -15.16 -4.86 -12.60
C ALA A 34 -14.98 -4.33 -11.16
N MET A 35 -15.34 -3.09 -10.86
CA MET A 35 -15.17 -2.46 -9.55
C MET A 35 -13.71 -2.53 -9.03
N ASN A 36 -12.74 -2.54 -9.94
CA ASN A 36 -11.33 -2.69 -9.65
C ASN A 36 -10.97 -3.97 -8.87
N SER A 37 -11.78 -5.04 -8.98
CA SER A 37 -11.42 -6.36 -8.47
C SER A 37 -10.21 -6.91 -9.22
N LEU A 38 -9.36 -7.69 -8.54
CA LEU A 38 -8.09 -8.16 -9.06
C LEU A 38 -8.13 -9.67 -9.34
N PRO A 39 -7.91 -10.10 -10.59
CA PRO A 39 -7.68 -11.51 -10.91
C PRO A 39 -6.31 -11.97 -10.40
N SER A 40 -6.12 -13.28 -10.32
CA SER A 40 -4.93 -13.91 -9.73
C SER A 40 -3.60 -13.42 -10.34
N ALA A 41 -3.57 -13.22 -11.66
CA ALA A 41 -2.37 -12.72 -12.35
C ALA A 41 -1.96 -11.30 -11.90
N SER A 42 -2.93 -10.45 -11.57
CA SER A 42 -2.67 -9.05 -11.18
C SER A 42 -1.92 -8.91 -9.85
N HIS A 43 -1.97 -9.92 -8.98
CA HIS A 43 -1.19 -9.90 -7.73
C HIS A 43 0.31 -10.05 -8.00
N TRP A 44 0.67 -10.91 -8.96
CA TRP A 44 2.07 -11.09 -9.37
C TRP A 44 2.59 -9.91 -10.19
N GLU A 45 1.73 -9.34 -11.03
CA GLU A 45 2.01 -8.10 -11.74
C GLU A 45 2.31 -6.95 -10.77
N ALA A 46 1.48 -6.77 -9.75
CA ALA A 46 1.69 -5.76 -8.71
C ALA A 46 2.95 -6.04 -7.87
N ASP A 47 3.24 -7.29 -7.55
CA ASP A 47 4.46 -7.68 -6.83
C ASP A 47 5.72 -7.30 -7.62
N ALA A 48 5.74 -7.58 -8.92
CA ALA A 48 6.84 -7.19 -9.81
C ALA A 48 6.99 -5.66 -9.89
N LEU A 49 5.86 -4.93 -10.01
CA LEU A 49 5.85 -3.46 -10.01
C LEU A 49 6.37 -2.87 -8.70
N LEU A 50 5.99 -3.42 -7.57
CA LEU A 50 6.43 -2.93 -6.26
C LEU A 50 7.90 -3.26 -6.00
N THR A 51 8.38 -4.41 -6.47
CA THR A 51 9.80 -4.74 -6.45
C THR A 51 10.60 -3.78 -7.30
N TRP A 52 10.13 -3.46 -8.52
CA TRP A 52 10.74 -2.44 -9.36
C TRP A 52 10.72 -1.06 -8.69
N PHE A 53 9.57 -0.63 -8.15
CA PHE A 53 9.45 0.64 -7.44
C PHE A 53 10.45 0.77 -6.28
N ASP A 54 10.65 -0.28 -5.50
CA ASP A 54 11.60 -0.28 -4.40
C ASP A 54 13.05 -0.12 -4.87
N ASN A 55 13.38 -0.68 -6.03
CA ASN A 55 14.72 -0.62 -6.63
C ASN A 55 14.94 0.63 -7.51
N GLU A 56 13.89 1.32 -7.95
CA GLU A 56 14.00 2.52 -8.78
C GLU A 56 14.38 3.73 -7.92
N ALA A 57 15.66 4.07 -7.91
CA ALA A 57 16.26 5.06 -7.00
C ALA A 57 15.65 6.48 -7.13
N SER A 58 15.11 6.83 -8.31
CA SER A 58 14.46 8.12 -8.56
C SER A 58 13.08 8.24 -7.90
N LEU A 59 12.45 7.12 -7.50
CA LEU A 59 11.14 7.08 -6.85
C LEU A 59 11.27 7.00 -5.33
N ARG A 60 10.41 7.66 -4.60
CA ARG A 60 10.42 7.80 -3.14
C ARG A 60 9.13 7.39 -2.46
N VAL A 61 7.98 7.66 -3.09
CA VAL A 61 6.64 7.38 -2.53
C VAL A 61 5.75 6.83 -3.62
N LEU A 62 4.97 5.80 -3.29
CA LEU A 62 3.92 5.26 -4.14
C LEU A 62 2.55 5.70 -3.62
N ILE A 63 1.67 6.09 -4.52
CA ILE A 63 0.25 6.29 -4.25
C ILE A 63 -0.51 5.20 -5.02
N ILE A 64 -1.43 4.49 -4.36
CA ILE A 64 -2.34 3.55 -5.02
C ILE A 64 -3.77 4.06 -4.98
N THR A 65 -4.48 3.95 -6.11
CA THR A 65 -5.91 4.34 -6.23
C THR A 65 -6.63 3.41 -7.21
N GLY A 66 -7.95 3.55 -7.32
CA GLY A 66 -8.78 2.84 -8.30
C GLY A 66 -9.25 3.75 -9.43
N ALA A 67 -9.34 3.23 -10.65
CA ALA A 67 -9.94 3.95 -11.78
C ALA A 67 -11.45 4.17 -11.57
N GLY A 68 -11.96 5.29 -12.07
CA GLY A 68 -13.38 5.65 -11.97
C GLY A 68 -13.78 6.15 -10.59
N LYS A 69 -15.11 6.21 -10.36
CA LYS A 69 -15.67 6.81 -9.14
C LYS A 69 -16.25 5.80 -8.15
N LYS A 70 -16.51 4.55 -8.56
CA LYS A 70 -17.27 3.60 -7.74
C LYS A 70 -16.41 2.91 -6.69
N ALA A 71 -15.26 2.41 -7.07
CA ALA A 71 -14.44 1.60 -6.18
C ALA A 71 -12.95 1.96 -6.25
N PHE A 72 -12.31 1.90 -5.12
CA PHE A 72 -10.88 1.76 -5.01
C PHE A 72 -10.48 0.35 -5.45
N CYS A 73 -10.99 -0.68 -4.76
CA CYS A 73 -10.81 -2.09 -5.10
C CYS A 73 -11.87 -2.92 -4.36
N ALA A 74 -12.64 -3.73 -5.10
CA ALA A 74 -13.65 -4.62 -4.53
C ALA A 74 -13.09 -6.00 -4.09
N GLY A 75 -11.76 -6.16 -4.08
CA GLY A 75 -11.10 -7.39 -3.64
C GLY A 75 -10.76 -8.35 -4.78
N GLN A 76 -10.78 -9.64 -4.49
CA GLN A 76 -10.50 -10.70 -5.45
C GLN A 76 -11.58 -10.76 -6.53
N ASP A 77 -11.17 -11.06 -7.77
CA ASP A 77 -12.13 -11.34 -8.84
C ASP A 77 -12.81 -12.68 -8.60
N LEU A 78 -14.02 -12.63 -8.02
CA LEU A 78 -14.78 -13.83 -7.66
C LEU A 78 -15.36 -14.56 -8.88
N ILE A 79 -15.53 -13.87 -10.01
CA ILE A 79 -15.95 -14.51 -11.27
C ILE A 79 -14.82 -15.42 -11.78
N GLU A 80 -13.58 -14.94 -11.73
CA GLU A 80 -12.41 -15.77 -12.02
C GLU A 80 -12.33 -16.98 -11.07
N GLN A 81 -12.52 -16.76 -9.76
CA GLN A 81 -12.46 -17.84 -8.77
C GLN A 81 -13.57 -18.88 -8.97
N ALA A 82 -14.79 -18.46 -9.28
CA ALA A 82 -15.89 -19.37 -9.58
C ALA A 82 -15.56 -20.24 -10.82
N GLY A 83 -14.97 -19.63 -11.86
CA GLY A 83 -14.49 -20.34 -13.04
C GLY A 83 -13.43 -21.42 -12.77
N PHE A 84 -12.61 -21.26 -11.72
CA PHE A 84 -11.65 -22.30 -11.32
C PHE A 84 -12.31 -23.52 -10.65
N ARG A 85 -13.50 -23.37 -10.08
CA ARG A 85 -14.22 -24.45 -9.37
C ARG A 85 -15.28 -25.14 -10.22
N GLY A 86 -15.79 -24.46 -11.25
CA GLY A 86 -16.93 -24.91 -12.05
C GLY A 86 -16.58 -25.40 -13.47
N GLY A 87 -15.32 -25.50 -13.83
CA GLY A 87 -14.91 -25.88 -15.17
C GLY A 87 -15.27 -27.33 -15.49
N SER A 88 -16.26 -27.51 -16.39
CA SER A 88 -16.70 -28.79 -16.97
C SER A 88 -15.64 -29.57 -17.77
N GLU A 89 -14.41 -29.06 -17.83
CA GLU A 89 -13.31 -29.66 -18.60
C GLU A 89 -12.14 -30.22 -17.77
N GLY A 90 -12.33 -30.48 -16.47
CA GLY A 90 -11.36 -31.24 -15.67
C GLY A 90 -9.91 -30.73 -15.60
N LYS A 91 -9.61 -29.59 -16.20
CA LYS A 91 -8.27 -28.95 -16.13
C LYS A 91 -8.22 -27.97 -14.99
N GLU A 92 -7.95 -28.47 -13.79
CA GLU A 92 -7.55 -27.59 -12.69
C GLU A 92 -6.36 -26.72 -13.15
N LYS A 93 -6.55 -25.40 -13.19
CA LYS A 93 -5.38 -24.52 -13.38
C LYS A 93 -4.38 -24.78 -12.26
N PRO A 94 -3.06 -24.78 -12.56
CA PRO A 94 -2.04 -25.05 -11.56
C PRO A 94 -2.26 -24.26 -10.28
N MET A 95 -2.13 -24.90 -9.14
CA MET A 95 -2.32 -24.28 -7.80
C MET A 95 -1.43 -23.03 -7.63
N ALA A 96 -0.29 -22.96 -8.32
CA ALA A 96 0.59 -21.79 -8.35
C ALA A 96 -0.09 -20.52 -8.87
N LEU A 97 -1.02 -20.62 -9.82
CA LEU A 97 -1.76 -19.47 -10.34
C LEU A 97 -2.92 -19.01 -9.41
N ARG A 98 -3.25 -19.82 -8.41
CA ARG A 98 -4.28 -19.49 -7.40
C ARG A 98 -3.70 -18.86 -6.15
N ARG A 99 -2.37 -18.84 -5.99
CA ARG A 99 -1.68 -18.29 -4.80
C ARG A 99 -1.28 -16.85 -5.06
N HIS A 100 -1.43 -16.04 -4.04
CA HIS A 100 -0.83 -14.73 -4.01
C HIS A 100 0.69 -14.84 -3.94
N PRO A 101 1.44 -13.83 -4.44
CA PRO A 101 2.88 -13.75 -4.19
C PRO A 101 3.16 -13.67 -2.67
N PRO A 102 4.40 -13.88 -2.23
CA PRO A 102 4.78 -13.74 -0.81
C PRO A 102 4.39 -12.39 -0.21
N SER A 103 4.42 -11.32 -1.01
CA SER A 103 3.97 -9.97 -0.65
C SER A 103 2.44 -9.83 -0.49
N GLY A 104 1.68 -10.89 -0.79
CA GLY A 104 0.25 -10.98 -0.57
C GLY A 104 -0.62 -10.36 -1.66
N PHE A 105 -1.85 -10.02 -1.32
CA PHE A 105 -2.84 -9.43 -2.23
C PHE A 105 -2.32 -8.10 -2.79
N ALA A 106 -2.37 -7.96 -4.12
CA ALA A 106 -1.84 -6.82 -4.87
C ALA A 106 -0.37 -6.47 -4.55
N GLY A 107 0.45 -7.47 -4.15
CA GLY A 107 1.83 -7.21 -3.76
C GLY A 107 2.00 -6.35 -2.51
N ILE A 108 0.90 -5.96 -1.85
CA ILE A 108 0.90 -4.99 -0.75
C ILE A 108 0.52 -5.64 0.58
N SER A 109 -0.53 -6.44 0.62
CA SER A 109 -1.17 -6.82 1.89
C SER A 109 -0.29 -7.57 2.88
N ARG A 110 0.83 -8.14 2.44
CA ARG A 110 1.85 -8.83 3.25
C ARG A 110 3.26 -8.29 3.02
N ARG A 111 3.38 -7.13 2.33
CA ARG A 111 4.68 -6.51 2.05
C ARG A 111 5.29 -5.97 3.34
N MET A 112 6.39 -6.57 3.73
CA MET A 112 7.13 -6.31 4.98
C MET A 112 8.46 -5.59 4.69
N GLY A 113 8.93 -4.83 5.67
CA GLY A 113 10.35 -4.45 5.80
C GLY A 113 10.88 -3.39 4.84
N LYS A 114 11.65 -3.77 3.84
CA LYS A 114 12.52 -2.88 3.04
C LYS A 114 11.84 -1.87 2.12
N GLY A 115 10.55 -1.79 2.04
CA GLY A 115 9.92 -0.99 1.00
C GLY A 115 9.81 0.50 1.30
N LYS A 116 9.72 1.29 0.24
CA LYS A 116 9.37 2.71 0.29
C LYS A 116 7.92 2.92 0.72
N PRO A 117 7.55 4.12 1.25
CA PRO A 117 6.19 4.41 1.69
C PRO A 117 5.14 4.25 0.60
N ILE A 118 3.96 3.75 1.01
CA ILE A 118 2.77 3.62 0.18
C ILE A 118 1.61 4.38 0.82
N ILE A 119 0.93 5.22 0.03
CA ILE A 119 -0.28 5.94 0.41
C ILE A 119 -1.46 5.36 -0.38
N ALA A 120 -2.53 4.97 0.31
CA ALA A 120 -3.79 4.65 -0.36
C ALA A 120 -4.62 5.93 -0.56
N ALA A 121 -5.00 6.24 -1.80
CA ALA A 121 -5.96 7.27 -2.14
C ALA A 121 -7.30 6.58 -2.47
N VAL A 122 -8.15 6.44 -1.46
CA VAL A 122 -9.36 5.61 -1.53
C VAL A 122 -10.52 6.42 -2.09
N ASN A 123 -10.77 6.24 -3.38
CA ASN A 123 -11.79 6.99 -4.14
C ASN A 123 -13.22 6.46 -4.03
N GLY A 124 -13.44 5.29 -3.43
CA GLY A 124 -14.74 4.64 -3.32
C GLY A 124 -14.69 3.38 -2.46
N PHE A 125 -15.39 2.31 -2.87
CA PHE A 125 -15.41 1.06 -2.13
C PHE A 125 -14.02 0.41 -2.03
N ALA A 126 -13.58 0.12 -0.81
CA ALA A 126 -12.41 -0.70 -0.47
C ALA A 126 -12.91 -1.92 0.30
N LEU A 127 -13.16 -3.03 -0.39
CA LEU A 127 -13.81 -4.21 0.17
C LEU A 127 -12.92 -5.44 0.06
N GLY A 128 -12.99 -6.31 1.04
CA GLY A 128 -12.22 -7.54 1.07
C GLY A 128 -10.72 -7.27 0.92
N GLY A 129 -10.07 -7.94 -0.04
CA GLY A 129 -8.68 -7.69 -0.37
C GLY A 129 -8.34 -6.22 -0.66
N GLY A 130 -9.31 -5.42 -1.14
CA GLY A 130 -9.14 -3.97 -1.30
C GLY A 130 -8.96 -3.24 0.02
N PHE A 131 -9.68 -3.63 1.06
CA PHE A 131 -9.47 -3.09 2.40
C PHE A 131 -8.19 -3.65 3.03
N GLU A 132 -7.84 -4.91 2.75
CA GLU A 132 -6.57 -5.50 3.18
C GLU A 132 -5.34 -4.76 2.59
N ILE A 133 -5.43 -4.24 1.35
CA ILE A 133 -4.44 -3.32 0.77
C ILE A 133 -4.33 -2.07 1.66
N CYS A 134 -5.45 -1.41 1.95
CA CYS A 134 -5.47 -0.19 2.76
C CYS A 134 -4.83 -0.41 4.13
N LEU A 135 -5.21 -1.48 4.82
CA LEU A 135 -4.70 -1.84 6.16
C LEU A 135 -3.17 -2.08 6.20
N ASN A 136 -2.53 -2.31 5.07
CA ASN A 136 -1.06 -2.43 5.00
C ASN A 136 -0.37 -1.24 4.31
N CYS A 137 -1.10 -0.25 3.82
CA CYS A 137 -0.50 1.03 3.43
C CYS A 137 -0.01 1.80 4.66
N ASP A 138 0.96 2.68 4.45
CA ASP A 138 1.53 3.48 5.54
C ASP A 138 0.62 4.67 5.89
N LEU A 139 -0.09 5.20 4.91
CA LEU A 139 -1.05 6.30 5.08
C LEU A 139 -2.26 6.09 4.17
N ILE A 140 -3.41 6.61 4.61
CA ILE A 140 -4.67 6.50 3.87
C ILE A 140 -5.37 7.86 3.82
N VAL A 141 -5.63 8.35 2.60
CA VAL A 141 -6.51 9.49 2.32
C VAL A 141 -7.77 8.93 1.68
N ALA A 142 -8.93 9.15 2.27
CA ALA A 142 -10.19 8.61 1.78
C ALA A 142 -11.12 9.70 1.24
N SER A 143 -11.84 9.40 0.17
CA SER A 143 -12.97 10.21 -0.28
C SER A 143 -14.07 10.23 0.79
N PRO A 144 -14.87 11.32 0.91
CA PRO A 144 -16.06 11.32 1.77
C PRO A 144 -17.05 10.19 1.46
N THR A 145 -17.06 9.70 0.23
CA THR A 145 -17.91 8.61 -0.24
C THR A 145 -17.26 7.23 -0.16
N ALA A 146 -16.03 7.15 0.36
CA ALA A 146 -15.35 5.89 0.54
C ALA A 146 -16.04 5.00 1.59
N SER A 147 -15.97 3.69 1.36
CA SER A 147 -16.51 2.70 2.28
C SER A 147 -15.57 1.52 2.40
N PHE A 148 -15.41 1.00 3.60
CA PHE A 148 -14.45 -0.03 3.95
C PHE A 148 -15.15 -1.24 4.57
N GLY A 149 -14.68 -2.45 4.30
CA GLY A 149 -15.25 -3.64 4.92
C GLY A 149 -14.57 -4.93 4.52
N LEU A 150 -14.81 -5.97 5.33
CA LEU A 150 -14.37 -7.35 5.09
C LEU A 150 -15.61 -8.25 4.95
N PRO A 151 -16.32 -8.22 3.80
CA PRO A 151 -17.58 -8.94 3.60
C PRO A 151 -17.38 -10.41 3.20
N GLU A 152 -16.18 -10.98 3.30
CA GLU A 152 -15.83 -12.31 2.79
C GLU A 152 -16.73 -13.41 3.30
N ALA A 153 -17.19 -13.32 4.57
CA ALA A 153 -18.09 -14.30 5.17
C ALA A 153 -19.43 -14.42 4.44
N THR A 154 -19.89 -13.36 3.78
CA THR A 154 -21.15 -13.37 3.00
C THR A 154 -21.09 -14.28 1.77
N VAL A 155 -19.88 -14.65 1.33
CA VAL A 155 -19.65 -15.53 0.18
C VAL A 155 -18.87 -16.80 0.56
N GLY A 156 -18.83 -17.14 1.85
CA GLY A 156 -18.18 -18.35 2.36
C GLY A 156 -16.64 -18.30 2.35
N LEU A 157 -16.07 -17.11 2.36
CA LEU A 157 -14.62 -16.88 2.42
C LEU A 157 -14.26 -16.17 3.74
N TYR A 158 -12.95 -15.91 3.93
CA TYR A 158 -12.43 -15.06 5.00
C TYR A 158 -11.31 -14.16 4.47
N ALA A 159 -11.04 -13.06 5.14
CA ALA A 159 -9.97 -12.12 4.78
C ALA A 159 -8.60 -12.72 5.08
N ALA A 160 -8.05 -13.44 4.10
CA ALA A 160 -6.86 -14.29 4.25
C ALA A 160 -5.53 -13.55 4.04
N ALA A 161 -5.56 -12.32 3.52
CA ALA A 161 -4.35 -11.60 3.15
C ALA A 161 -3.76 -10.73 4.29
N GLY A 162 -4.23 -10.93 5.53
CA GLY A 162 -3.70 -10.28 6.73
C GLY A 162 -4.57 -9.13 7.25
N GLY A 163 -5.79 -8.96 6.72
CA GLY A 163 -6.71 -7.92 7.16
C GLY A 163 -7.21 -8.12 8.58
N LEU A 164 -7.55 -9.36 8.95
CA LEU A 164 -8.09 -9.66 10.28
C LEU A 164 -7.14 -9.26 11.43
N PRO A 165 -5.88 -9.71 11.47
CA PRO A 165 -4.96 -9.30 12.53
C PRO A 165 -4.70 -7.80 12.50
N ARG A 166 -4.55 -7.17 11.33
CA ARG A 166 -4.33 -5.73 11.23
C ARG A 166 -5.51 -4.92 11.72
N LEU A 167 -6.73 -5.37 11.45
CA LEU A 167 -7.93 -4.70 11.94
C LEU A 167 -7.99 -4.72 13.47
N VAL A 168 -7.66 -5.85 14.10
CA VAL A 168 -7.57 -5.96 15.57
C VAL A 168 -6.48 -5.04 16.12
N HIS A 169 -5.30 -5.02 15.51
CA HIS A 169 -4.18 -4.18 15.95
C HIS A 169 -4.48 -2.68 15.84
N ASN A 170 -5.20 -2.27 14.81
CA ASN A 170 -5.52 -0.86 14.58
C ASN A 170 -6.76 -0.39 15.37
N THR A 171 -7.59 -1.31 15.90
CA THR A 171 -8.83 -0.96 16.60
C THR A 171 -8.92 -1.70 17.95
N SER A 172 -9.82 -2.66 18.04
CA SER A 172 -9.95 -3.61 19.14
C SER A 172 -10.56 -4.91 18.62
N LEU A 173 -10.47 -5.99 19.43
CA LEU A 173 -11.11 -7.25 19.07
C LEU A 173 -12.61 -7.08 18.81
N GLN A 174 -13.32 -6.27 19.60
CA GLN A 174 -14.76 -6.07 19.49
C GLN A 174 -15.14 -5.33 18.21
N ILE A 175 -14.44 -4.23 17.88
CA ILE A 175 -14.65 -3.48 16.64
C ILE A 175 -14.32 -4.35 15.42
N ALA A 176 -13.18 -5.04 15.45
CA ALA A 176 -12.78 -5.95 14.39
C ALA A 176 -13.77 -7.09 14.19
N SER A 177 -14.30 -7.65 15.29
CA SER A 177 -15.30 -8.72 15.27
C SER A 177 -16.62 -8.22 14.67
N GLU A 178 -17.09 -7.04 15.04
CA GLU A 178 -18.29 -6.45 14.44
C GLU A 178 -18.14 -6.31 12.92
N ILE A 179 -17.03 -5.72 12.47
CA ILE A 179 -16.78 -5.51 11.03
C ILE A 179 -16.69 -6.85 10.28
N ALA A 180 -15.88 -7.80 10.78
CA ALA A 180 -15.58 -9.02 10.05
C ALA A 180 -16.67 -10.10 10.15
N LEU A 181 -17.32 -10.25 11.32
CA LEU A 181 -18.32 -11.29 11.53
C LEU A 181 -19.70 -10.90 10.99
N THR A 182 -20.01 -9.61 10.95
CA THR A 182 -21.31 -9.14 10.42
C THR A 182 -21.24 -8.70 8.96
N GLY A 183 -20.02 -8.56 8.39
CA GLY A 183 -19.81 -7.98 7.08
C GLY A 183 -20.12 -6.47 7.02
N LYS A 184 -20.12 -5.79 8.17
CA LYS A 184 -20.37 -4.35 8.29
C LYS A 184 -19.45 -3.56 7.38
N ARG A 185 -20.04 -2.59 6.68
CA ARG A 185 -19.29 -1.59 5.92
C ARG A 185 -19.17 -0.31 6.73
N LEU A 186 -17.97 0.17 6.86
CA LEU A 186 -17.68 1.45 7.48
C LEU A 186 -17.79 2.57 6.45
N THR A 187 -18.34 3.69 6.85
CA THR A 187 -18.19 4.98 6.15
C THR A 187 -16.80 5.54 6.36
N ALA A 188 -16.39 6.53 5.56
CA ALA A 188 -15.12 7.23 5.76
C ALA A 188 -15.04 7.88 7.15
N GLN A 189 -16.16 8.40 7.66
CA GLN A 189 -16.22 9.03 8.98
C GLN A 189 -16.03 8.01 10.12
N GLU A 190 -16.67 6.85 10.04
CA GLU A 190 -16.45 5.76 11.02
C GLU A 190 -15.00 5.26 10.97
N ALA A 191 -14.44 5.07 9.76
CA ALA A 191 -13.05 4.65 9.59
C ALA A 191 -12.06 5.68 10.16
N LEU A 192 -12.35 6.98 10.05
CA LEU A 192 -11.57 8.03 10.70
C LEU A 192 -11.71 7.98 12.23
N GLY A 193 -12.91 7.78 12.73
CA GLY A 193 -13.18 7.65 14.17
C GLY A 193 -12.50 6.44 14.80
N TYR A 194 -12.33 5.36 14.04
CA TYR A 194 -11.58 4.16 14.48
C TYR A 194 -10.06 4.25 14.19
N HIS A 195 -9.56 5.39 13.74
CA HIS A 195 -8.13 5.61 13.37
C HIS A 195 -7.61 4.69 12.26
N LEU A 196 -8.50 4.15 11.44
CA LEU A 196 -8.15 3.30 10.30
C LEU A 196 -7.68 4.09 9.08
N ILE A 197 -7.99 5.39 9.02
CA ILE A 197 -7.54 6.30 7.97
C ILE A 197 -6.99 7.59 8.57
N ASN A 198 -6.10 8.26 7.83
CA ASN A 198 -5.44 9.48 8.30
C ASN A 198 -6.24 10.75 8.00
N LYS A 199 -7.03 10.73 6.92
CA LYS A 199 -7.71 11.94 6.44
C LYS A 199 -8.87 11.60 5.53
N ILE A 200 -9.95 12.38 5.62
CA ILE A 200 -11.00 12.47 4.60
C ILE A 200 -10.68 13.67 3.71
N SER A 201 -10.67 13.48 2.39
CA SER A 201 -10.47 14.54 1.39
C SER A 201 -11.67 15.49 1.32
N LYS A 202 -11.48 16.66 0.75
CA LYS A 202 -12.56 17.66 0.58
C LYS A 202 -13.69 17.14 -0.31
N SER A 203 -13.37 16.38 -1.32
CA SER A 203 -14.33 15.71 -2.21
C SER A 203 -13.73 14.44 -2.77
N GLN A 204 -14.55 13.66 -3.49
CA GLN A 204 -14.10 12.47 -4.19
C GLN A 204 -13.07 12.79 -5.28
N GLU A 205 -13.26 13.88 -5.98
CA GLU A 205 -12.39 14.33 -7.07
C GLU A 205 -11.01 14.77 -6.56
N THR A 206 -10.92 15.26 -5.32
CA THR A 206 -9.66 15.78 -4.77
C THR A 206 -8.82 14.73 -4.06
N VAL A 207 -9.33 13.50 -3.84
CA VAL A 207 -8.66 12.48 -3.01
C VAL A 207 -7.25 12.16 -3.50
N VAL A 208 -7.04 12.01 -4.80
CA VAL A 208 -5.72 11.73 -5.38
C VAL A 208 -4.80 12.95 -5.25
N ALA A 209 -5.30 14.16 -5.54
CA ALA A 209 -4.51 15.37 -5.41
C ALA A 209 -4.05 15.59 -3.96
N GLU A 210 -4.93 15.34 -2.97
CA GLU A 210 -4.59 15.46 -1.56
C GLU A 210 -3.61 14.38 -1.09
N ALA A 211 -3.68 13.16 -1.64
CA ALA A 211 -2.67 12.13 -1.43
C ALA A 211 -1.31 12.53 -2.04
N VAL A 212 -1.30 13.18 -3.21
CA VAL A 212 -0.08 13.73 -3.83
C VAL A 212 0.55 14.80 -2.94
N GLU A 213 -0.24 15.71 -2.36
CA GLU A 213 0.29 16.71 -1.42
C GLU A 213 0.90 16.07 -0.16
N MET A 214 0.30 14.99 0.34
CA MET A 214 0.88 14.20 1.43
C MET A 214 2.19 13.52 1.02
N ALA A 215 2.22 12.91 -0.17
CA ALA A 215 3.41 12.27 -0.72
C ALA A 215 4.57 13.25 -0.95
N LYS A 216 4.28 14.49 -1.40
CA LYS A 216 5.30 15.55 -1.55
C LYS A 216 6.00 15.87 -0.24
N LYS A 217 5.29 15.87 0.89
CA LYS A 217 5.90 16.10 2.22
C LYS A 217 6.91 15.02 2.55
N ILE A 218 6.59 13.75 2.27
CA ILE A 218 7.50 12.61 2.49
C ILE A 218 8.66 12.66 1.51
N ALA A 219 8.40 12.89 0.22
CA ALA A 219 9.43 12.93 -0.82
C ALA A 219 10.44 14.09 -0.65
N ALA A 220 10.07 15.13 0.11
CA ALA A 220 10.96 16.24 0.44
C ALA A 220 11.98 15.91 1.56
N LEU A 221 11.81 14.79 2.26
CA LEU A 221 12.70 14.34 3.34
C LEU A 221 13.83 13.44 2.81
N SER A 222 14.83 13.16 3.67
CA SER A 222 15.90 12.23 3.34
C SER A 222 15.35 10.85 2.98
N PRO A 223 15.62 10.31 1.76
CA PRO A 223 15.11 9.01 1.37
C PRO A 223 15.62 7.88 2.27
N ASP A 224 16.88 7.93 2.70
CA ASP A 224 17.45 6.94 3.62
C ASP A 224 16.75 6.97 4.97
N ALA A 225 16.60 8.17 5.56
CA ALA A 225 15.91 8.34 6.84
C ALA A 225 14.45 7.87 6.80
N ILE A 226 13.72 8.09 5.70
CA ILE A 226 12.35 7.61 5.53
C ILE A 226 12.28 6.08 5.48
N ILE A 227 13.19 5.43 4.75
CA ILE A 227 13.25 3.95 4.69
C ILE A 227 13.49 3.38 6.09
N VAL A 228 14.47 3.91 6.82
CA VAL A 228 14.80 3.43 8.18
C VAL A 228 13.68 3.73 9.17
N THR A 229 13.10 4.93 9.13
CA THR A 229 11.95 5.30 9.98
C THR A 229 10.77 4.37 9.73
N ARG A 230 10.43 4.11 8.46
CA ARG A 230 9.36 3.18 8.11
C ARG A 230 9.65 1.77 8.62
N ALA A 231 10.90 1.30 8.48
CA ALA A 231 11.29 -0.01 8.98
C ALA A 231 11.11 -0.09 10.51
N GLY A 232 11.50 0.94 11.26
CA GLY A 232 11.32 1.01 12.71
C GLY A 232 9.85 0.97 13.14
N LEU A 233 8.98 1.72 12.45
CA LEU A 233 7.54 1.69 12.70
C LEU A 233 6.95 0.29 12.46
N ARG A 234 7.37 -0.39 11.38
CA ARG A 234 6.91 -1.74 11.06
C ARG A 234 7.42 -2.80 12.02
N GLU A 235 8.67 -2.74 12.45
CA GLU A 235 9.22 -3.66 13.47
C GLU A 235 8.46 -3.53 14.80
N ALA A 236 8.16 -2.30 15.23
CA ALA A 236 7.38 -2.07 16.45
C ALA A 236 5.97 -2.64 16.35
N TRP A 237 5.34 -2.51 15.18
CA TRP A 237 3.98 -2.97 14.95
C TRP A 237 3.87 -4.50 14.84
N GLU A 238 4.86 -5.16 14.22
CA GLU A 238 4.88 -6.63 14.04
C GLU A 238 5.47 -7.38 15.24
N GLY A 239 6.43 -6.79 15.94
CA GLY A 239 7.25 -7.50 16.93
C GLY A 239 6.80 -7.38 18.39
N GLY A 240 5.96 -6.41 18.71
CA GLY A 240 5.44 -6.19 20.10
C GLY A 240 6.51 -5.86 21.16
N SER A 241 7.81 -5.79 20.81
CA SER A 241 8.91 -5.44 21.70
C SER A 241 9.67 -4.25 21.17
N VAL A 242 9.65 -3.15 21.92
CA VAL A 242 10.37 -1.91 21.57
C VAL A 242 11.87 -2.17 21.43
N GLU A 243 12.46 -2.85 22.42
CA GLU A 243 13.91 -3.09 22.47
C GLU A 243 14.38 -3.96 21.30
N ARG A 244 13.66 -5.03 20.98
CA ARG A 244 13.98 -5.85 19.81
C ARG A 244 13.80 -5.10 18.51
N GLY A 245 12.80 -4.24 18.42
CA GLY A 245 12.59 -3.39 17.24
C GLY A 245 13.76 -2.43 17.02
N VAL A 246 14.22 -1.75 18.06
CA VAL A 246 15.40 -0.87 18.03
C VAL A 246 16.64 -1.65 17.60
N GLN A 247 16.90 -2.79 18.22
CA GLN A 247 18.06 -3.64 17.90
C GLN A 247 18.06 -4.07 16.43
N ARG A 248 16.94 -4.62 15.93
CA ARG A 248 16.83 -5.10 14.53
C ARG A 248 17.02 -4.00 13.50
N VAL A 249 16.47 -2.83 13.76
CA VAL A 249 16.63 -1.67 12.86
C VAL A 249 18.06 -1.19 12.89
N GLY A 250 18.70 -1.12 14.07
CA GLY A 250 20.13 -0.78 14.22
C GLY A 250 21.01 -1.75 13.45
N GLU A 251 20.92 -3.06 13.74
CA GLU A 251 21.72 -4.10 13.06
C GLU A 251 21.60 -4.03 11.52
N ARG A 252 20.41 -3.70 11.02
CA ARG A 252 20.15 -3.71 9.58
C ARG A 252 20.56 -2.44 8.85
N TYR A 253 20.39 -1.28 9.47
CA TYR A 253 20.44 -0.01 8.75
C TYR A 253 21.43 1.02 9.32
N GLU A 254 21.81 0.92 10.60
CA GLU A 254 22.53 1.98 11.31
C GLU A 254 23.84 2.32 10.60
N LYS A 255 24.66 1.32 10.30
CA LYS A 255 25.93 1.53 9.59
C LYS A 255 25.73 2.24 8.25
N ALA A 256 24.85 1.71 7.39
CA ALA A 256 24.62 2.27 6.06
C ALA A 256 24.00 3.68 6.10
N LEU A 257 23.16 3.95 7.11
CA LEU A 257 22.57 5.28 7.32
C LEU A 257 23.65 6.30 7.74
N PHE A 258 24.46 5.97 8.76
CA PHE A 258 25.47 6.90 9.31
C PHE A 258 26.69 7.09 8.40
N GLU A 259 27.04 6.10 7.59
CA GLU A 259 28.09 6.23 6.56
C GLU A 259 27.56 6.82 5.24
N GLY A 260 26.24 7.02 5.12
CA GLY A 260 25.59 7.49 3.92
C GLY A 260 25.80 8.98 3.62
N GLU A 261 25.64 9.36 2.36
CA GLU A 261 25.81 10.74 1.92
C GLU A 261 24.68 11.66 2.42
N ASN A 262 23.46 11.15 2.52
CA ASN A 262 22.28 11.94 2.90
C ASN A 262 22.36 12.45 4.35
N ILE A 263 22.95 11.72 5.29
CA ILE A 263 23.14 12.24 6.65
C ILE A 263 24.10 13.43 6.67
N ARG A 264 25.21 13.37 5.91
CA ARG A 264 26.16 14.48 5.77
C ARG A 264 25.47 15.71 5.18
N ILE A 265 24.71 15.53 4.08
CA ILE A 265 23.92 16.60 3.44
C ILE A 265 22.96 17.24 4.45
N GLY A 266 22.28 16.42 5.25
CA GLY A 266 21.31 16.88 6.26
C GLY A 266 21.97 17.72 7.35
N LEU A 267 23.08 17.24 7.94
CA LEU A 267 23.81 17.95 9.00
C LEU A 267 24.42 19.26 8.51
N GLU A 268 25.04 19.26 7.33
CA GLU A 268 25.59 20.48 6.71
C GLU A 268 24.48 21.50 6.39
N ALA A 269 23.34 21.04 5.88
CA ALA A 269 22.20 21.91 5.58
C ALA A 269 21.61 22.52 6.84
N PHE A 270 21.49 21.75 7.93
CA PHE A 270 21.04 22.20 9.22
C PHE A 270 21.97 23.28 9.82
N ALA A 271 23.29 22.98 9.86
CA ALA A 271 24.30 23.94 10.35
C ALA A 271 24.30 25.22 9.53
N GLY A 272 24.16 25.12 8.20
CA GLY A 272 24.13 26.26 7.28
C GLY A 272 22.75 26.94 7.16
N LYS A 273 21.73 26.54 7.93
CA LYS A 273 20.36 27.07 7.86
C LYS A 273 19.78 27.10 6.44
N ARG A 274 20.05 26.08 5.64
CA ARG A 274 19.61 25.95 4.26
C ARG A 274 18.78 24.69 4.04
N LYS A 275 18.02 24.62 2.94
CA LYS A 275 17.27 23.42 2.58
C LYS A 275 18.24 22.36 2.04
N PRO A 276 18.18 21.11 2.51
CA PRO A 276 19.00 20.02 1.98
C PRO A 276 18.63 19.66 0.55
N LYS A 277 19.61 19.24 -0.24
CA LYS A 277 19.42 18.67 -1.57
C LYS A 277 19.79 17.20 -1.50
N TRP A 278 18.80 16.37 -1.20
CA TRP A 278 18.99 14.94 -1.03
C TRP A 278 19.42 14.26 -2.34
N VAL A 279 20.35 13.32 -2.23
CA VAL A 279 20.67 12.38 -3.29
C VAL A 279 19.80 11.12 -3.19
N GLU A 280 19.89 10.25 -4.19
CA GLU A 280 19.16 8.98 -4.18
C GLU A 280 19.64 8.07 -3.05
N SER A 281 18.71 7.26 -2.52
CA SER A 281 19.04 6.27 -1.48
C SER A 281 19.91 5.15 -2.04
N LYS A 282 20.84 4.68 -1.20
CA LYS A 282 21.65 3.48 -1.44
C LYS A 282 21.31 2.34 -0.46
N LEU A 283 20.21 2.51 0.35
CA LEU A 283 19.72 1.51 1.29
C LEU A 283 18.90 0.42 0.62
#